data_a4a26eb7c68e63f1a83209da6f8228eb
#
_entry.id   a4a26eb7c68e63f1a83209da6f8228eb
#
_cell.length_a   1.000
_cell.length_b   1.000
_cell.length_c   1.000
_cell.angle_alpha   90.00
_cell.angle_beta   90.00
_cell.angle_gamma   90.00
#
_symmetry.space_group_name_H-M   'P 1'
#
loop_
_entity.id
_entity.type
_entity.pdbx_description
1 polymer ?
#
loop_
_entity_poly.entity_id
_entity_poly.type
_entity_poly.pdbx_seq_one_letter_code
_entity_poly.pdbx_strand_id
1 'polypeptide(L)'
;MTENSLSDPVSKYIFPKLTTISSELTVSDAAKIMAEKMVESIIVFEVESVVGIITDRDILSDVVAAGLDPLKIRVSQIMRKPLITIPKDATVREAINIMAEKNIRRLVVMDGSRLLGLVRRKQLGGVLQLRGVILPELEHPSVFTCPYCREEFDSLNSISKHINESHFK
;
A
#
# COMPACT_ATOMS: atom_id res chain seq x y z
N MET A 1 -25.97 0.41 16.29
CA MET A 1 -25.00 0.39 15.14
C MET A 1 -24.25 1.71 15.20
N THR A 2 -23.04 1.69 15.72
CA THR A 2 -22.22 2.90 15.87
C THR A 2 -21.77 3.37 14.49
N GLU A 3 -22.22 4.57 14.10
CA GLU A 3 -21.76 5.23 12.88
C GLU A 3 -20.24 5.38 12.93
N ASN A 4 -19.55 4.71 12.03
CA ASN A 4 -18.13 4.93 11.80
C ASN A 4 -17.91 6.39 11.45
N SER A 5 -17.17 7.12 12.28
CA SER A 5 -17.00 8.56 12.15
C SER A 5 -15.57 8.93 11.85
N LEU A 6 -15.37 10.00 11.05
CA LEU A 6 -14.06 10.62 10.86
C LEU A 6 -13.45 11.12 12.19
N SER A 7 -14.27 11.30 13.21
CA SER A 7 -13.86 11.69 14.56
C SER A 7 -13.52 10.51 15.46
N ASP A 8 -13.74 9.25 14.99
CA ASP A 8 -13.38 8.07 15.76
C ASP A 8 -11.86 7.97 15.93
N PRO A 9 -11.37 7.44 17.07
CA PRO A 9 -9.95 7.16 17.22
C PRO A 9 -9.52 6.01 16.33
N VAL A 10 -8.31 6.11 15.77
CA VAL A 10 -7.74 5.07 14.87
C VAL A 10 -7.59 3.72 15.54
N SER A 11 -7.55 3.68 16.89
CA SER A 11 -7.49 2.44 17.67
C SER A 11 -8.63 1.48 17.38
N LYS A 12 -9.80 1.96 16.98
CA LYS A 12 -10.94 1.11 16.55
C LYS A 12 -10.69 0.34 15.24
N TYR A 13 -9.71 0.78 14.43
CA TYR A 13 -9.45 0.29 13.07
C TYR A 13 -8.09 -0.39 12.93
N ILE A 14 -7.43 -0.70 14.05
CA ILE A 14 -6.12 -1.35 14.05
C ILE A 14 -6.22 -2.77 13.50
N PHE A 15 -5.31 -3.10 12.58
CA PHE A 15 -5.01 -4.47 12.22
C PHE A 15 -3.86 -4.97 13.11
N PRO A 16 -4.14 -5.84 14.09
CA PRO A 16 -3.17 -6.19 15.13
C PRO A 16 -2.14 -7.22 14.66
N LYS A 17 -2.43 -7.96 13.58
CA LYS A 17 -1.53 -9.01 13.09
C LYS A 17 -0.41 -8.38 12.27
N LEU A 18 0.72 -8.12 12.94
CA LEU A 18 1.93 -7.62 12.31
C LEU A 18 2.86 -8.76 11.94
N THR A 19 3.51 -8.63 10.80
CA THR A 19 4.67 -9.44 10.41
C THR A 19 5.89 -8.55 10.52
N THR A 20 6.95 -9.08 11.11
CA THR A 20 8.22 -8.39 11.31
C THR A 20 9.36 -9.11 10.62
N ILE A 21 10.39 -8.37 10.23
CA ILE A 21 11.62 -8.91 9.60
C ILE A 21 12.82 -8.07 10.04
N SER A 22 13.99 -8.71 10.11
CA SER A 22 15.25 -7.99 10.31
C SER A 22 15.66 -7.24 9.04
N SER A 23 16.22 -6.05 9.21
CA SER A 23 16.76 -5.23 8.12
C SER A 23 17.91 -5.91 7.34
N GLU A 24 18.57 -6.88 7.95
CA GLU A 24 19.70 -7.61 7.38
C GLU A 24 19.31 -8.73 6.41
N LEU A 25 18.06 -9.17 6.43
CA LEU A 25 17.56 -10.19 5.51
C LEU A 25 17.45 -9.66 4.09
N THR A 26 17.40 -10.58 3.11
CA THR A 26 17.29 -10.21 1.70
C THR A 26 15.87 -9.81 1.33
N VAL A 27 15.74 -9.06 0.24
CA VAL A 27 14.43 -8.74 -0.34
C VAL A 27 13.71 -10.02 -0.79
N SER A 28 14.44 -11.03 -1.24
CA SER A 28 13.89 -12.35 -1.56
C SER A 28 13.23 -13.00 -0.34
N ASP A 29 13.85 -12.91 0.85
CA ASP A 29 13.25 -13.43 2.08
C ASP A 29 12.00 -12.66 2.48
N ALA A 30 12.03 -11.32 2.35
CA ALA A 30 10.85 -10.48 2.57
C ALA A 30 9.70 -10.86 1.63
N ALA A 31 9.97 -11.07 0.35
CA ALA A 31 8.98 -11.46 -0.65
C ALA A 31 8.36 -12.83 -0.33
N LYS A 32 9.17 -13.81 0.07
CA LYS A 32 8.69 -15.14 0.51
C LYS A 32 7.76 -15.03 1.72
N ILE A 33 8.17 -14.27 2.75
CA ILE A 33 7.35 -14.04 3.94
C ILE A 33 6.03 -13.35 3.59
N MET A 34 6.05 -12.35 2.67
CA MET A 34 4.83 -11.69 2.20
C MET A 34 3.87 -12.67 1.52
N ALA A 35 4.41 -13.53 0.64
CA ALA A 35 3.62 -14.53 -0.08
C ALA A 35 3.04 -15.60 0.86
N GLU A 36 3.84 -16.17 1.75
CA GLU A 36 3.42 -17.22 2.68
C GLU A 36 2.37 -16.73 3.67
N LYS A 37 2.55 -15.51 4.20
CA LYS A 37 1.63 -14.92 5.18
C LYS A 37 0.49 -14.12 4.57
N MET A 38 0.46 -14.00 3.24
CA MET A 38 -0.51 -13.20 2.47
C MET A 38 -0.61 -11.76 3.02
N VAL A 39 0.54 -11.13 3.24
CA VAL A 39 0.64 -9.74 3.71
C VAL A 39 1.32 -8.86 2.67
N GLU A 40 0.85 -7.62 2.55
CA GLU A 40 1.35 -6.63 1.60
C GLU A 40 2.44 -5.71 2.20
N SER A 41 2.78 -5.91 3.47
CA SER A 41 3.79 -5.11 4.18
C SER A 41 4.33 -5.82 5.40
N ILE A 42 5.59 -5.55 5.72
CA ILE A 42 6.31 -6.11 6.85
C ILE A 42 6.99 -4.96 7.60
N ILE A 43 6.91 -4.97 8.91
CA ILE A 43 7.61 -4.03 9.78
C ILE A 43 9.07 -4.48 9.90
N VAL A 44 9.98 -3.54 9.71
CA VAL A 44 11.42 -3.81 9.76
C VAL A 44 11.99 -3.38 11.10
N PHE A 45 12.79 -4.24 11.70
CA PHE A 45 13.48 -3.95 12.95
C PHE A 45 15.00 -4.11 12.80
N GLU A 46 15.72 -3.36 13.63
CA GLU A 46 17.17 -3.45 13.84
C GLU A 46 17.40 -3.58 15.33
N VAL A 47 18.11 -4.64 15.73
CA VAL A 47 18.29 -5.00 17.14
C VAL A 47 16.92 -5.14 17.81
N GLU A 48 16.52 -4.21 18.68
CA GLU A 48 15.22 -4.22 19.39
C GLU A 48 14.32 -3.05 18.98
N SER A 49 14.71 -2.29 17.97
CA SER A 49 14.00 -1.09 17.53
C SER A 49 13.28 -1.30 16.20
N VAL A 50 12.07 -0.80 16.12
CA VAL A 50 11.33 -0.73 14.84
C VAL A 50 11.87 0.46 14.06
N VAL A 51 12.44 0.20 12.88
CA VAL A 51 13.16 1.23 12.10
C VAL A 51 12.45 1.62 10.80
N GLY A 52 11.60 0.75 10.27
CA GLY A 52 10.97 1.03 8.99
C GLY A 52 9.87 0.05 8.62
N ILE A 53 9.42 0.17 7.40
CA ILE A 53 8.43 -0.70 6.76
C ILE A 53 8.88 -1.01 5.34
N ILE A 54 8.66 -2.24 4.89
CA ILE A 54 8.81 -2.65 3.50
C ILE A 54 7.46 -3.14 2.98
N THR A 55 7.13 -2.80 1.74
CA THR A 55 5.88 -3.21 1.09
C THR A 55 6.16 -3.97 -0.21
N ASP A 56 5.17 -4.71 -0.69
CA ASP A 56 5.18 -5.36 -2.01
C ASP A 56 5.48 -4.36 -3.14
N ARG A 57 4.96 -3.13 -3.02
CA ARG A 57 5.20 -2.06 -3.98
C ARG A 57 6.67 -1.61 -4.00
N ASP A 58 7.32 -1.54 -2.83
CA ASP A 58 8.74 -1.18 -2.75
C ASP A 58 9.60 -2.24 -3.44
N ILE A 59 9.29 -3.52 -3.23
CA ILE A 59 9.96 -4.63 -3.91
C ILE A 59 9.78 -4.53 -5.43
N LEU A 60 8.56 -4.26 -5.88
CA LEU A 60 8.27 -4.13 -7.31
C LEU A 60 8.97 -2.92 -7.94
N SER A 61 8.91 -1.74 -7.30
CA SER A 61 9.46 -0.50 -7.85
C SER A 61 10.99 -0.43 -7.77
N ASP A 62 11.55 -0.79 -6.61
CA ASP A 62 12.95 -0.50 -6.31
C ASP A 62 13.88 -1.68 -6.61
N VAL A 63 13.34 -2.88 -6.81
CA VAL A 63 14.13 -4.08 -7.13
C VAL A 63 13.74 -4.65 -8.49
N VAL A 64 12.48 -5.03 -8.69
CA VAL A 64 12.05 -5.70 -9.94
C VAL A 64 12.13 -4.75 -11.12
N ALA A 65 11.53 -3.57 -11.04
CA ALA A 65 11.54 -2.58 -12.12
C ALA A 65 12.95 -2.01 -12.38
N ALA A 66 13.82 -1.99 -11.36
CA ALA A 66 15.21 -1.58 -11.47
C ALA A 66 16.15 -2.69 -11.98
N GLY A 67 15.64 -3.90 -12.23
CA GLY A 67 16.44 -5.04 -12.72
C GLY A 67 17.47 -5.56 -11.70
N LEU A 68 17.25 -5.31 -10.41
CA LEU A 68 18.15 -5.73 -9.36
C LEU A 68 17.88 -7.17 -8.92
N ASP A 69 18.90 -7.86 -8.43
CA ASP A 69 18.80 -9.22 -7.92
C ASP A 69 18.28 -9.21 -6.46
N PRO A 70 17.06 -9.67 -6.18
CA PRO A 70 16.48 -9.65 -4.83
C PRO A 70 17.22 -10.54 -3.83
N LEU A 71 18.06 -11.48 -4.28
CA LEU A 71 18.91 -12.31 -3.42
C LEU A 71 20.11 -11.54 -2.88
N LYS A 72 20.51 -10.44 -3.54
CA LYS A 72 21.67 -9.63 -3.17
C LYS A 72 21.31 -8.34 -2.44
N ILE A 73 20.07 -7.85 -2.63
CA ILE A 73 19.61 -6.62 -2.01
C ILE A 73 19.08 -6.94 -0.61
N ARG A 74 19.53 -6.16 0.40
CA ARG A 74 19.02 -6.25 1.77
C ARG A 74 17.77 -5.40 1.96
N VAL A 75 16.92 -5.79 2.89
CA VAL A 75 15.72 -5.03 3.28
C VAL A 75 16.09 -3.60 3.70
N SER A 76 17.19 -3.42 4.43
CA SER A 76 17.72 -2.10 4.87
C SER A 76 17.95 -1.11 3.73
N GLN A 77 18.19 -1.58 2.50
CA GLN A 77 18.49 -0.74 1.34
C GLN A 77 17.24 -0.14 0.68
N ILE A 78 16.08 -0.81 0.82
CA ILE A 78 14.84 -0.39 0.16
C ILE A 78 13.67 -0.10 1.11
N MET A 79 13.79 -0.44 2.41
CA MET A 79 12.75 -0.12 3.38
C MET A 79 12.49 1.39 3.45
N ARG A 80 11.26 1.77 3.72
CA ARG A 80 10.90 3.17 3.98
C ARG A 80 11.19 3.51 5.43
N LYS A 81 12.05 4.50 5.62
CA LYS A 81 12.42 5.07 6.93
C LYS A 81 12.55 6.59 6.83
N PRO A 82 12.27 7.38 7.91
CA PRO A 82 11.76 6.89 9.19
C PRO A 82 10.35 6.33 9.10
N LEU A 83 9.97 5.46 10.06
CA LEU A 83 8.62 4.92 10.14
C LEU A 83 7.62 6.05 10.43
N ILE A 84 6.58 6.17 9.62
CA ILE A 84 5.51 7.14 9.84
C ILE A 84 4.50 6.52 10.79
N THR A 85 4.31 7.15 11.94
CA THR A 85 3.47 6.67 13.03
C THR A 85 2.33 7.63 13.34
N ILE A 86 1.31 7.12 14.04
CA ILE A 86 0.19 7.92 14.55
C ILE A 86 -0.19 7.42 15.96
N PRO A 87 -0.52 8.32 16.92
CA PRO A 87 -1.02 7.93 18.21
C PRO A 87 -2.34 7.15 18.11
N LYS A 88 -2.59 6.22 19.03
CA LYS A 88 -3.82 5.39 19.05
C LYS A 88 -5.11 6.22 19.16
N ASP A 89 -5.03 7.36 19.82
CA ASP A 89 -6.16 8.26 20.08
C ASP A 89 -6.38 9.32 18.98
N ALA A 90 -5.48 9.39 18.00
CA ALA A 90 -5.66 10.25 16.84
C ALA A 90 -6.89 9.81 16.03
N THR A 91 -7.51 10.78 15.36
CA THR A 91 -8.74 10.55 14.61
C THR A 91 -8.51 9.86 13.26
N VAL A 92 -9.54 9.19 12.75
CA VAL A 92 -9.55 8.65 11.37
C VAL A 92 -9.27 9.76 10.36
N ARG A 93 -9.77 10.99 10.57
CA ARG A 93 -9.49 12.15 9.71
C ARG A 93 -8.00 12.47 9.64
N GLU A 94 -7.33 12.53 10.78
CA GLU A 94 -5.89 12.78 10.85
C GLU A 94 -5.11 11.69 10.13
N ALA A 95 -5.49 10.42 10.33
CA ALA A 95 -4.86 9.29 9.63
C ALA A 95 -4.98 9.41 8.11
N ILE A 96 -6.17 9.76 7.61
CA ILE A 96 -6.41 9.94 6.17
C ILE A 96 -5.59 11.11 5.62
N ASN A 97 -5.51 12.22 6.35
CA ASN A 97 -4.74 13.40 5.94
C ASN A 97 -3.23 13.08 5.85
N ILE A 98 -2.67 12.40 6.87
CA ILE A 98 -1.27 11.98 6.85
C ILE A 98 -1.01 11.02 5.69
N MET A 99 -1.90 10.06 5.44
CA MET A 99 -1.76 9.11 4.34
C MET A 99 -1.81 9.80 2.97
N ALA A 100 -2.63 10.83 2.82
CA ALA A 100 -2.74 11.62 1.59
C ALA A 100 -1.49 12.50 1.40
N GLU A 101 -1.09 13.27 2.42
CA GLU A 101 0.06 14.17 2.40
C GLU A 101 1.36 13.42 2.09
N LYS A 102 1.58 12.28 2.75
CA LYS A 102 2.80 11.46 2.59
C LYS A 102 2.71 10.46 1.44
N ASN A 103 1.59 10.41 0.71
CA ASN A 103 1.31 9.43 -0.36
C ASN A 103 1.53 7.98 0.08
N ILE A 104 1.11 7.65 1.31
CA ILE A 104 1.21 6.31 1.88
C ILE A 104 -0.18 5.69 2.09
N ARG A 105 -0.23 4.37 2.21
CA ARG A 105 -1.49 3.62 2.38
C ARG A 105 -1.62 2.97 3.74
N ARG A 106 -0.60 3.11 4.59
CA ARG A 106 -0.51 2.48 5.92
C ARG A 106 0.14 3.43 6.90
N LEU A 107 -0.36 3.40 8.12
CA LEU A 107 0.25 4.08 9.27
C LEU A 107 0.45 3.09 10.40
N VAL A 108 1.56 3.20 11.07
CA VAL A 108 1.82 2.43 12.30
C VAL A 108 1.18 3.15 13.46
N VAL A 109 0.38 2.42 14.23
CA VAL A 109 -0.30 2.97 15.42
C VAL A 109 0.51 2.66 16.67
N MET A 110 0.79 3.70 17.42
CA MET A 110 1.60 3.64 18.64
C MET A 110 0.80 4.04 19.88
N ASP A 111 1.15 3.43 21.02
CA ASP A 111 0.75 3.86 22.35
C ASP A 111 2.03 4.19 23.13
N GLY A 112 2.43 5.45 23.16
CA GLY A 112 3.76 5.85 23.59
C GLY A 112 4.85 5.18 22.74
N SER A 113 5.71 4.40 23.33
CA SER A 113 6.75 3.58 22.64
C SER A 113 6.24 2.21 22.17
N ARG A 114 5.03 1.81 22.55
CA ARG A 114 4.47 0.49 22.23
C ARG A 114 3.82 0.49 20.85
N LEU A 115 4.28 -0.41 19.98
CA LEU A 115 3.66 -0.70 18.69
C LEU A 115 2.36 -1.50 18.90
N LEU A 116 1.22 -0.95 18.45
CA LEU A 116 -0.10 -1.61 18.56
C LEU A 116 -0.51 -2.35 17.30
N GLY A 117 -0.18 -1.82 16.12
CA GLY A 117 -0.57 -2.41 14.86
C GLY A 117 -0.51 -1.43 13.70
N LEU A 118 -1.20 -1.76 12.62
CA LEU A 118 -1.31 -0.95 11.42
C LEU A 118 -2.74 -0.52 11.16
N VAL A 119 -2.90 0.70 10.69
CA VAL A 119 -4.13 1.20 10.07
C VAL A 119 -3.89 1.30 8.56
N ARG A 120 -4.83 0.81 7.74
CA ARG A 120 -4.74 0.79 6.28
C ARG A 120 -5.79 1.69 5.64
N ARG A 121 -5.43 2.42 4.59
CA ARG A 121 -6.35 3.33 3.88
C ARG A 121 -7.64 2.64 3.43
N LYS A 122 -7.56 1.40 2.94
CA LYS A 122 -8.76 0.64 2.52
C LYS A 122 -9.74 0.35 3.65
N GLN A 123 -9.27 0.19 4.89
CA GLN A 123 -10.14 -0.01 6.05
C GLN A 123 -10.86 1.30 6.44
N LEU A 124 -10.17 2.43 6.28
CA LEU A 124 -10.74 3.74 6.55
C LEU A 124 -11.65 4.23 5.40
N GLY A 125 -11.47 3.71 4.19
CA GLY A 125 -12.32 4.01 3.02
C GLY A 125 -13.79 3.66 3.24
N GLY A 126 -14.10 2.59 3.97
CA GLY A 126 -15.46 2.24 4.37
C GLY A 126 -16.14 3.29 5.24
N VAL A 127 -15.37 4.07 6.00
CA VAL A 127 -15.86 5.21 6.80
C VAL A 127 -16.33 6.36 5.90
N LEU A 128 -15.70 6.54 4.74
CA LEU A 128 -16.02 7.60 3.78
C LEU A 128 -17.24 7.25 2.92
N GLN A 129 -17.42 5.97 2.57
CA GLN A 129 -18.53 5.52 1.73
C GLN A 129 -19.90 5.62 2.41
N LEU A 130 -19.95 5.59 3.75
CA LEU A 130 -21.20 5.69 4.52
C LEU A 130 -21.82 7.11 4.54
N ARG A 131 -21.17 8.11 4.00
CA ARG A 131 -21.68 9.51 3.95
C ARG A 131 -22.18 9.98 2.59
N GLY A 132 -22.66 9.09 1.73
CA GLY A 132 -23.34 9.52 0.49
C GLY A 132 -22.49 10.43 -0.40
N VAL A 133 -21.18 10.36 -0.32
CA VAL A 133 -20.31 10.83 -1.39
C VAL A 133 -20.55 9.84 -2.52
N ILE A 134 -21.55 10.15 -3.34
CA ILE A 134 -21.66 9.59 -4.67
C ILE A 134 -20.31 9.93 -5.30
N LEU A 135 -19.43 8.92 -5.37
CA LEU A 135 -18.30 9.03 -6.28
C LEU A 135 -18.92 9.39 -7.62
N PRO A 136 -18.51 10.48 -8.29
CA PRO A 136 -19.00 10.71 -9.65
C PRO A 136 -18.86 9.38 -10.34
N GLU A 137 -19.97 8.90 -10.96
CA GLU A 137 -19.92 7.69 -11.78
C GLU A 137 -18.64 7.78 -12.56
N LEU A 138 -17.79 6.78 -12.41
CA LEU A 138 -16.58 6.69 -13.21
C LEU A 138 -17.12 6.66 -14.63
N GLU A 139 -17.14 7.82 -15.27
CA GLU A 139 -17.44 7.91 -16.69
C GLU A 139 -16.52 6.87 -17.31
N HIS A 140 -17.12 5.89 -17.95
CA HIS A 140 -16.35 4.90 -18.67
C HIS A 140 -15.42 5.68 -19.58
N PRO A 141 -14.11 5.44 -19.58
CA PRO A 141 -13.22 6.21 -20.42
C PRO A 141 -13.77 6.18 -21.84
N SER A 142 -14.05 7.34 -22.40
CA SER A 142 -14.53 7.47 -23.77
C SER A 142 -13.44 7.11 -24.78
N VAL A 143 -12.20 6.94 -24.30
CA VAL A 143 -11.02 6.63 -25.11
C VAL A 143 -10.17 5.59 -24.38
N PHE A 144 -9.77 4.56 -25.10
CA PHE A 144 -8.92 3.47 -24.62
C PHE A 144 -7.55 3.57 -25.34
N THR A 145 -6.48 3.75 -24.58
CA THR A 145 -5.12 3.92 -25.13
C THR A 145 -4.36 2.59 -25.14
N CYS A 146 -3.80 2.23 -26.27
CA CYS A 146 -2.94 1.04 -26.39
C CYS A 146 -1.68 1.19 -25.52
N PRO A 147 -1.39 0.23 -24.61
CA PRO A 147 -0.22 0.32 -23.72
C PRO A 147 1.12 0.16 -24.46
N TYR A 148 1.11 -0.38 -25.69
CA TYR A 148 2.31 -0.67 -26.48
C TYR A 148 2.68 0.46 -27.45
N CYS A 149 1.68 1.02 -28.18
CA CYS A 149 1.94 2.06 -29.20
C CYS A 149 1.30 3.41 -28.88
N ARG A 150 0.49 3.50 -27.82
CA ARG A 150 -0.26 4.69 -27.37
C ARG A 150 -1.33 5.18 -28.35
N GLU A 151 -1.71 4.37 -29.33
CA GLU A 151 -2.83 4.65 -30.21
C GLU A 151 -4.16 4.61 -29.41
N GLU A 152 -5.09 5.51 -29.78
CA GLU A 152 -6.36 5.69 -29.06
C GLU A 152 -7.51 5.01 -29.78
N PHE A 153 -8.42 4.40 -29.02
CA PHE A 153 -9.58 3.64 -29.50
C PHE A 153 -10.82 4.05 -28.75
N ASP A 154 -11.96 4.00 -29.43
CA ASP A 154 -13.30 4.35 -28.91
C ASP A 154 -13.99 3.20 -28.16
N SER A 155 -13.45 1.98 -28.24
CA SER A 155 -14.05 0.80 -27.60
C SER A 155 -13.04 -0.24 -27.17
N LEU A 156 -13.42 -1.05 -26.15
CA LEU A 156 -12.64 -2.20 -25.70
C LEU A 156 -12.42 -3.25 -26.79
N ASN A 157 -13.38 -3.40 -27.70
CA ASN A 157 -13.27 -4.37 -28.79
C ASN A 157 -12.23 -3.92 -29.83
N SER A 158 -12.22 -2.63 -30.16
CA SER A 158 -11.25 -2.05 -31.13
C SER A 158 -9.82 -2.18 -30.61
N ILE A 159 -9.58 -1.81 -29.34
CA ILE A 159 -8.25 -1.91 -28.75
C ILE A 159 -7.80 -3.37 -28.58
N SER A 160 -8.70 -4.28 -28.19
CA SER A 160 -8.38 -5.70 -28.06
C SER A 160 -7.97 -6.32 -29.40
N LYS A 161 -8.70 -6.00 -30.46
CA LYS A 161 -8.36 -6.42 -31.84
C LYS A 161 -7.00 -5.89 -32.27
N HIS A 162 -6.78 -4.58 -32.10
CA HIS A 162 -5.50 -3.93 -32.42
C HIS A 162 -4.32 -4.57 -31.68
N ILE A 163 -4.45 -4.80 -30.37
CA ILE A 163 -3.39 -5.43 -29.57
C ILE A 163 -3.03 -6.80 -30.13
N ASN A 164 -4.02 -7.65 -30.41
CA ASN A 164 -3.79 -9.00 -30.93
C ASN A 164 -3.18 -9.00 -32.33
N GLU A 165 -3.60 -8.10 -33.21
CA GLU A 165 -3.13 -8.05 -34.60
C GLU A 165 -1.77 -7.35 -34.75
N SER A 166 -1.45 -6.37 -33.90
CA SER A 166 -0.27 -5.52 -34.05
C SER A 166 0.87 -5.86 -33.10
N HIS A 167 0.59 -6.46 -31.95
CA HIS A 167 1.61 -6.66 -30.89
C HIS A 167 1.80 -8.12 -30.45
N PHE A 168 0.90 -9.04 -30.83
CA PHE A 168 0.97 -10.46 -30.49
C PHE A 168 0.79 -11.35 -31.75
N LYS A 169 1.69 -11.19 -32.73
CA LYS A 169 1.82 -12.10 -33.86
C LYS A 169 2.82 -13.20 -33.58
#